data_129af85a75d9059a3b4288a81a0d3120
#
_entry.id   129af85a75d9059a3b4288a81a0d3120
#
_cell.length_a   1.000
_cell.length_b   1.000
_cell.length_c   1.000
_cell.angle_alpha   90.00
_cell.angle_beta   90.00
_cell.angle_gamma   90.00
#
_symmetry.space_group_name_H-M   'P 1'
#
loop_
_entity.id
_entity.type
_entity.pdbx_description
1 polymer ?
#
loop_
_entity_poly.entity_id
_entity_poly.type
_entity_poly.pdbx_seq_one_letter_code
_entity_poly.pdbx_strand_id
1 'polypeptide(L)'
;VRRRVPRYAGAVSARYRLRPPPVEVSPPLVWALGRAFGPVEAELPPVVGRDAVALARRFDLGARIAARTRHARLAREVGEEAASELRHRFRHSAASVLVLERVARAVAETAAEIGVPVVLLKGMALHLTGRAVPGSRPLSDVDALVPRDAARRLQEELVTRGWREADLPPSEHQLPPLHHPAGPVVEIHRALRGVRLAGKGAAADAADLLAAGLAEPAPGMPEGCHVPAPDALAAHLLVHALAQHLEVPRSYPLLRLIADLQDLGWDDARWEAFLAGPHRWVARDVPAEAVRDAAALAARLARGEPPAVLAGGDDGPARLLRHALAGELDGTYRAALRWSAIAAPGGVDDRRTALLHTLVHALWLTDGQIERIYGPPRSRLGHWALRLWRPFDLLLRGVRYGAAWSRHRLRR
;
A
#
# COMPACT_ATOMS: atom_id res chain seq x y z
N VAL A 1 -5.52 -33.78 9.79
CA VAL A 1 -6.50 -32.97 9.04
C VAL A 1 -5.75 -31.88 8.30
N ARG A 2 -5.49 -32.05 6.99
CA ARG A 2 -4.82 -31.05 6.14
C ARG A 2 -5.79 -29.89 5.94
N ARG A 3 -5.67 -28.79 6.70
CA ARG A 3 -6.39 -27.54 6.44
C ARG A 3 -5.95 -27.02 5.06
N ARG A 4 -6.84 -27.08 4.09
CA ARG A 4 -6.64 -26.43 2.78
C ARG A 4 -6.61 -24.92 2.99
N VAL A 5 -5.47 -24.31 2.71
CA VAL A 5 -5.29 -22.84 2.75
C VAL A 5 -6.12 -22.23 1.61
N PRO A 6 -6.91 -21.18 1.86
CA PRO A 6 -7.72 -20.52 0.83
C PRO A 6 -6.86 -20.05 -0.35
N ARG A 7 -7.28 -20.32 -1.57
CA ARG A 7 -6.59 -19.91 -2.80
C ARG A 7 -6.98 -18.48 -3.16
N TYR A 8 -6.28 -17.49 -2.61
CA TYR A 8 -6.43 -16.07 -3.01
C TYR A 8 -5.93 -15.80 -4.44
N ALA A 9 -5.10 -16.65 -5.02
CA ALA A 9 -4.51 -16.49 -6.35
C ALA A 9 -5.53 -16.17 -7.47
N GLY A 10 -6.72 -16.78 -7.42
CA GLY A 10 -7.77 -16.52 -8.41
C GLY A 10 -8.36 -15.11 -8.35
N ALA A 11 -8.41 -14.50 -7.18
CA ALA A 11 -9.00 -13.19 -6.95
C ALA A 11 -8.14 -12.05 -7.51
N VAL A 12 -6.84 -12.09 -7.29
CA VAL A 12 -5.89 -11.08 -7.79
C VAL A 12 -5.79 -11.13 -9.30
N SER A 13 -5.66 -12.34 -9.88
CA SER A 13 -5.65 -12.53 -11.33
C SER A 13 -6.93 -12.01 -11.98
N ALA A 14 -8.10 -12.23 -11.37
CA ALA A 14 -9.38 -11.72 -11.90
C ALA A 14 -9.45 -10.18 -11.86
N ARG A 15 -8.97 -9.57 -10.79
CA ARG A 15 -8.94 -8.09 -10.62
C ARG A 15 -7.97 -7.44 -11.59
N TYR A 16 -6.78 -7.99 -11.72
CA TYR A 16 -5.76 -7.50 -12.65
C TYR A 16 -6.21 -7.62 -14.12
N ARG A 17 -7.07 -8.59 -14.44
CA ARG A 17 -7.68 -8.74 -15.76
C ARG A 17 -8.89 -7.85 -16.00
N LEU A 18 -9.39 -7.14 -14.98
CA LEU A 18 -10.46 -6.18 -15.19
C LEU A 18 -9.94 -5.08 -16.13
N ARG A 19 -10.63 -4.84 -17.22
CA ARG A 19 -10.21 -3.80 -18.19
C ARG A 19 -10.50 -2.41 -17.60
N PRO A 20 -9.49 -1.58 -17.34
CA PRO A 20 -9.71 -0.22 -16.92
C PRO A 20 -10.34 0.60 -18.05
N PRO A 21 -11.22 1.56 -17.75
CA PRO A 21 -11.73 2.48 -18.76
C PRO A 21 -10.59 3.31 -19.34
N PRO A 22 -10.77 3.86 -20.55
CA PRO A 22 -9.90 4.92 -21.05
C PRO A 22 -9.86 6.07 -20.03
N VAL A 23 -8.67 6.61 -19.80
CA VAL A 23 -8.47 7.76 -18.91
C VAL A 23 -7.91 8.89 -19.75
N GLU A 24 -8.60 10.02 -19.73
CA GLU A 24 -8.07 11.24 -20.32
C GLU A 24 -6.90 11.74 -19.50
N VAL A 25 -5.74 11.81 -20.12
CA VAL A 25 -4.51 12.28 -19.48
C VAL A 25 -4.38 13.79 -19.72
N SER A 26 -4.96 14.57 -18.83
CA SER A 26 -4.94 16.04 -18.88
C SER A 26 -3.52 16.60 -18.69
N PRO A 27 -3.25 17.82 -19.20
CA PRO A 27 -1.94 18.47 -19.02
C PRO A 27 -1.45 18.54 -17.56
N PRO A 28 -2.29 18.87 -16.55
CA PRO A 28 -1.86 18.80 -15.15
C PRO A 28 -1.49 17.39 -14.68
N LEU A 29 -2.13 16.35 -15.21
CA LEU A 29 -1.78 14.95 -14.90
C LEU A 29 -0.46 14.55 -15.55
N VAL A 30 -0.22 14.96 -16.83
CA VAL A 30 1.08 14.78 -17.51
C VAL A 30 2.19 15.42 -16.68
N TRP A 31 1.97 16.68 -16.24
CA TRP A 31 2.92 17.39 -15.40
C TRP A 31 3.20 16.65 -14.09
N ALA A 32 2.15 16.27 -13.36
CA ALA A 32 2.29 15.61 -12.06
C ALA A 32 3.05 14.27 -12.16
N LEU A 33 2.73 13.45 -13.16
CA LEU A 33 3.43 12.18 -13.40
C LEU A 33 4.86 12.41 -13.90
N GLY A 34 5.08 13.35 -14.79
CA GLY A 34 6.40 13.70 -15.30
C GLY A 34 7.34 14.18 -14.19
N ARG A 35 6.85 15.04 -13.27
CA ARG A 35 7.67 15.52 -12.13
C ARG A 35 7.88 14.46 -11.06
N ALA A 36 6.90 13.59 -10.84
CA ALA A 36 7.02 12.53 -9.84
C ALA A 36 7.96 11.40 -10.28
N PHE A 37 7.98 11.05 -11.56
CA PHE A 37 8.58 9.82 -12.04
C PHE A 37 9.62 10.01 -13.15
N GLY A 38 9.47 11.01 -14.01
CA GLY A 38 10.32 11.25 -15.16
C GLY A 38 11.66 11.87 -14.81
N PRO A 39 12.53 12.11 -15.84
CA PRO A 39 13.78 12.79 -15.65
C PRO A 39 13.60 14.17 -15.00
N VAL A 40 14.47 14.51 -14.05
CA VAL A 40 14.38 15.78 -13.31
C VAL A 40 14.47 16.98 -14.26
N GLU A 41 15.33 16.88 -15.29
CA GLU A 41 15.59 17.96 -16.25
C GLU A 41 14.55 18.02 -17.41
N ALA A 42 13.60 17.07 -17.48
CA ALA A 42 12.59 17.10 -18.54
C ALA A 42 11.81 18.43 -18.54
N GLU A 43 11.66 19.02 -19.69
CA GLU A 43 10.81 20.18 -19.87
C GLU A 43 9.34 19.72 -19.94
N LEU A 44 8.51 20.31 -19.10
CA LEU A 44 7.08 20.04 -19.09
C LEU A 44 6.34 21.35 -19.33
N PRO A 45 5.18 21.31 -20.03
CA PRO A 45 4.39 22.51 -20.28
C PRO A 45 3.93 23.12 -18.96
N PRO A 46 3.83 24.46 -18.87
CA PRO A 46 3.24 25.12 -17.73
C PRO A 46 1.77 24.72 -17.59
N VAL A 47 1.32 24.58 -16.35
CA VAL A 47 -0.03 24.14 -16.03
C VAL A 47 -0.66 25.04 -14.97
N VAL A 48 -1.99 25.02 -14.87
CA VAL A 48 -2.68 25.70 -13.78
C VAL A 48 -2.30 25.07 -12.44
N GLY A 49 -1.61 25.84 -11.58
CA GLY A 49 -1.00 25.33 -10.35
C GLY A 49 -2.00 24.66 -9.40
N ARG A 50 -3.20 25.22 -9.28
CA ARG A 50 -4.28 24.66 -8.47
C ARG A 50 -4.63 23.23 -8.92
N ASP A 51 -4.73 23.00 -10.21
CA ASP A 51 -5.12 21.69 -10.76
C ASP A 51 -3.98 20.69 -10.64
N ALA A 52 -2.74 21.13 -10.84
CA ALA A 52 -1.53 20.33 -10.65
C ALA A 52 -1.39 19.88 -9.18
N VAL A 53 -1.58 20.78 -8.21
CA VAL A 53 -1.54 20.47 -6.77
C VAL A 53 -2.69 19.53 -6.38
N ALA A 54 -3.90 19.76 -6.91
CA ALA A 54 -5.05 18.90 -6.63
C ALA A 54 -4.80 17.45 -7.07
N LEU A 55 -4.21 17.24 -8.25
CA LEU A 55 -3.82 15.92 -8.73
C LEU A 55 -2.64 15.34 -7.95
N ALA A 56 -1.59 16.12 -7.70
CA ALA A 56 -0.47 15.69 -6.88
C ALA A 56 -0.91 15.22 -5.47
N ARG A 57 -1.88 15.91 -4.88
CA ARG A 57 -2.51 15.53 -3.62
C ARG A 57 -3.35 14.26 -3.74
N ARG A 58 -4.14 14.16 -4.80
CA ARG A 58 -5.03 13.00 -5.03
C ARG A 58 -4.27 11.70 -5.18
N PHE A 59 -3.12 11.74 -5.83
CA PHE A 59 -2.23 10.60 -6.04
C PHE A 59 -1.13 10.47 -4.99
N ASP A 60 -1.11 11.32 -3.98
CA ASP A 60 -0.09 11.36 -2.92
C ASP A 60 1.34 11.56 -3.45
N LEU A 61 1.49 12.32 -4.53
CA LEU A 61 2.76 12.60 -5.20
C LEU A 61 3.41 13.93 -4.82
N GLY A 62 2.70 14.80 -4.09
CA GLY A 62 3.14 16.18 -3.85
C GLY A 62 4.50 16.29 -3.17
N ALA A 63 4.73 15.46 -2.15
CA ALA A 63 6.02 15.42 -1.44
C ALA A 63 7.16 14.92 -2.34
N ARG A 64 6.92 13.89 -3.16
CA ARG A 64 7.90 13.36 -4.12
C ARG A 64 8.25 14.39 -5.19
N ILE A 65 7.26 15.08 -5.76
CA ILE A 65 7.46 16.15 -6.75
C ILE A 65 8.37 17.23 -6.15
N ALA A 66 8.05 17.69 -4.95
CA ALA A 66 8.84 18.74 -4.28
C ALA A 66 10.25 18.27 -3.90
N ALA A 67 10.44 17.01 -3.52
CA ALA A 67 11.76 16.45 -3.23
C ALA A 67 12.66 16.42 -4.47
N ARG A 68 12.09 16.13 -5.64
CA ARG A 68 12.81 15.95 -6.92
C ARG A 68 13.02 17.24 -7.70
N THR A 69 12.25 18.30 -7.43
CA THR A 69 12.24 19.53 -8.24
C THR A 69 12.60 20.74 -7.40
N ARG A 70 13.54 21.57 -7.87
CA ARG A 70 13.91 22.83 -7.19
C ARG A 70 12.71 23.78 -7.13
N HIS A 71 12.59 24.55 -6.04
CA HIS A 71 11.47 25.47 -5.82
C HIS A 71 11.29 26.48 -6.96
N ALA A 72 12.37 27.15 -7.38
CA ALA A 72 12.33 28.12 -8.49
C ALA A 72 11.79 27.54 -9.80
N ARG A 73 12.01 26.25 -10.04
CA ARG A 73 11.45 25.55 -11.21
C ARG A 73 9.98 25.27 -11.02
N LEU A 74 9.58 24.78 -9.84
CA LEU A 74 8.16 24.61 -9.52
C LEU A 74 7.39 25.92 -9.67
N ALA A 75 7.93 27.02 -9.11
CA ALA A 75 7.29 28.32 -9.19
C ALA A 75 7.07 28.82 -10.65
N ARG A 76 8.04 28.54 -11.54
CA ARG A 76 7.87 28.85 -12.96
C ARG A 76 6.81 28.00 -13.67
N GLU A 77 6.66 26.74 -13.27
CA GLU A 77 5.76 25.79 -13.92
C GLU A 77 4.31 25.84 -13.42
N VAL A 78 4.13 26.02 -12.11
CA VAL A 78 2.81 25.96 -11.46
C VAL A 78 2.44 27.23 -10.69
N GLY A 79 3.31 28.23 -10.66
CA GLY A 79 3.15 29.47 -9.87
C GLY A 79 3.66 29.30 -8.43
N GLU A 80 3.96 30.43 -7.77
CA GLU A 80 4.62 30.48 -6.46
C GLU A 80 3.77 29.86 -5.35
N GLU A 81 2.47 30.09 -5.35
CA GLU A 81 1.54 29.56 -4.34
C GLU A 81 1.53 28.01 -4.37
N ALA A 82 1.35 27.44 -5.56
CA ALA A 82 1.33 25.97 -5.75
C ALA A 82 2.69 25.34 -5.42
N ALA A 83 3.80 25.99 -5.82
CA ALA A 83 5.15 25.53 -5.48
C ALA A 83 5.37 25.55 -3.95
N SER A 84 4.91 26.58 -3.27
CA SER A 84 4.99 26.71 -1.82
C SER A 84 4.16 25.63 -1.10
N GLU A 85 2.95 25.32 -1.58
CA GLU A 85 2.14 24.22 -1.04
C GLU A 85 2.83 22.87 -1.19
N LEU A 86 3.40 22.54 -2.35
CA LEU A 86 4.14 21.32 -2.56
C LEU A 86 5.35 21.22 -1.63
N ARG A 87 6.10 22.32 -1.44
CA ARG A 87 7.21 22.40 -0.48
C ARG A 87 6.75 22.23 0.96
N HIS A 88 5.63 22.81 1.33
CA HIS A 88 5.05 22.61 2.65
C HIS A 88 4.74 21.12 2.90
N ARG A 89 4.13 20.45 1.94
CA ARG A 89 3.85 18.99 2.01
C ARG A 89 5.12 18.16 2.18
N PHE A 90 6.17 18.48 1.42
CA PHE A 90 7.45 17.80 1.57
C PHE A 90 8.05 18.00 2.97
N ARG A 91 8.09 19.24 3.46
CA ARG A 91 8.60 19.53 4.81
C ARG A 91 7.81 18.82 5.91
N HIS A 92 6.47 18.84 5.79
CA HIS A 92 5.60 18.12 6.70
C HIS A 92 5.85 16.62 6.67
N SER A 93 5.97 16.04 5.48
CA SER A 93 6.31 14.63 5.32
C SER A 93 7.68 14.28 5.91
N ALA A 94 8.69 15.12 5.70
CA ALA A 94 10.01 14.93 6.27
C ALA A 94 10.00 14.98 7.81
N ALA A 95 9.27 15.94 8.39
CA ALA A 95 9.09 16.01 9.84
C ALA A 95 8.36 14.75 10.38
N SER A 96 7.33 14.28 9.68
CA SER A 96 6.61 13.06 10.06
C SER A 96 7.51 11.82 10.02
N VAL A 97 8.38 11.70 9.02
CA VAL A 97 9.35 10.59 8.93
C VAL A 97 10.28 10.58 10.14
N LEU A 98 10.80 11.73 10.58
CA LEU A 98 11.66 11.81 11.76
C LEU A 98 10.94 11.38 13.06
N VAL A 99 9.66 11.74 13.19
CA VAL A 99 8.84 11.31 14.34
C VAL A 99 8.62 9.79 14.28
N LEU A 100 8.28 9.25 13.10
CA LEU A 100 8.06 7.82 12.93
C LEU A 100 9.34 7.00 13.11
N GLU A 101 10.51 7.53 12.72
CA GLU A 101 11.80 6.89 12.98
C GLU A 101 12.10 6.78 14.49
N ARG A 102 11.79 7.83 15.26
CA ARG A 102 11.90 7.76 16.74
C ARG A 102 10.97 6.71 17.32
N VAL A 103 9.74 6.62 16.81
CA VAL A 103 8.78 5.60 17.23
C VAL A 103 9.24 4.20 16.85
N ALA A 104 9.76 4.01 15.64
CA ALA A 104 10.35 2.75 15.19
C ALA A 104 11.53 2.33 16.08
N ARG A 105 12.38 3.30 16.47
CA ARG A 105 13.48 3.07 17.41
C ARG A 105 12.97 2.61 18.78
N ALA A 106 11.96 3.26 19.34
CA ALA A 106 11.37 2.87 20.63
C ALA A 106 10.77 1.45 20.58
N VAL A 107 10.16 1.06 19.45
CA VAL A 107 9.70 -0.33 19.23
C VAL A 107 10.90 -1.29 19.22
N ALA A 108 11.97 -0.95 18.50
CA ALA A 108 13.16 -1.79 18.38
C ALA A 108 13.90 -1.94 19.72
N GLU A 109 14.03 -0.87 20.50
CA GLU A 109 14.60 -0.88 21.84
C GLU A 109 13.80 -1.78 22.79
N THR A 110 12.48 -1.61 22.81
CA THR A 110 11.58 -2.47 23.61
C THR A 110 11.70 -3.94 23.20
N ALA A 111 11.77 -4.21 21.91
CA ALA A 111 11.91 -5.57 21.41
C ALA A 111 13.27 -6.18 21.78
N ALA A 112 14.37 -5.41 21.70
CA ALA A 112 15.70 -5.86 22.09
C ALA A 112 15.78 -6.22 23.57
N GLU A 113 15.17 -5.42 24.45
CA GLU A 113 15.13 -5.69 25.90
C GLU A 113 14.45 -7.03 26.24
N ILE A 114 13.47 -7.43 25.44
CA ILE A 114 12.79 -8.72 25.62
C ILE A 114 13.30 -9.82 24.68
N GLY A 115 14.41 -9.57 23.96
CA GLY A 115 15.03 -10.56 23.06
C GLY A 115 14.18 -10.95 21.84
N VAL A 116 13.39 -10.01 21.31
CA VAL A 116 12.54 -10.23 20.12
C VAL A 116 13.15 -9.51 18.93
N PRO A 117 13.52 -10.20 17.84
CA PRO A 117 13.99 -9.54 16.62
C PRO A 117 12.82 -8.83 15.92
N VAL A 118 13.10 -7.65 15.36
CA VAL A 118 12.13 -6.85 14.60
C VAL A 118 12.64 -6.60 13.19
N VAL A 119 11.77 -6.72 12.21
CA VAL A 119 12.03 -6.34 10.82
C VAL A 119 11.09 -5.18 10.46
N LEU A 120 11.64 -3.97 10.27
CA LEU A 120 10.87 -2.79 9.84
C LEU A 120 10.55 -2.88 8.37
N LEU A 121 9.30 -2.60 7.99
CA LEU A 121 8.78 -2.89 6.67
C LEU A 121 8.53 -1.62 5.83
N LYS A 122 8.19 -1.82 4.56
CA LYS A 122 7.63 -0.82 3.64
C LYS A 122 8.44 0.48 3.58
N GLY A 123 7.75 1.60 3.82
CA GLY A 123 8.35 2.93 3.72
C GLY A 123 9.43 3.22 4.75
N MET A 124 9.35 2.64 5.95
CA MET A 124 10.40 2.76 6.96
C MET A 124 11.67 2.03 6.50
N ALA A 125 11.56 0.86 5.89
CA ALA A 125 12.69 0.15 5.32
C ALA A 125 13.36 0.94 4.17
N LEU A 126 12.57 1.51 3.26
CA LEU A 126 13.09 2.37 2.18
C LEU A 126 13.82 3.61 2.73
N HIS A 127 13.28 4.21 3.80
CA HIS A 127 13.89 5.37 4.45
C HIS A 127 15.22 5.00 5.12
N LEU A 128 15.23 4.00 5.99
CA LEU A 128 16.42 3.60 6.75
C LEU A 128 17.57 3.12 5.85
N THR A 129 17.26 2.50 4.72
CA THR A 129 18.27 2.06 3.74
C THR A 129 18.73 3.16 2.80
N GLY A 130 18.26 4.41 2.97
CA GLY A 130 18.61 5.54 2.11
C GLY A 130 18.09 5.44 0.68
N ARG A 131 17.20 4.51 0.38
CA ARG A 131 16.61 4.33 -0.95
C ARG A 131 15.62 5.42 -1.29
N ALA A 132 14.81 5.85 -0.33
CA ALA A 132 13.92 7.01 -0.48
C ALA A 132 14.53 8.26 0.17
N VAL A 133 14.45 9.39 -0.52
CA VAL A 133 14.80 10.69 0.07
C VAL A 133 13.87 10.96 1.24
N PRO A 134 14.40 11.30 2.44
CA PRO A 134 13.55 11.57 3.61
C PRO A 134 12.46 12.59 3.30
N GLY A 135 11.20 12.20 3.52
CA GLY A 135 10.04 13.03 3.24
C GLY A 135 9.50 12.98 1.82
N SER A 136 10.22 12.41 0.83
CA SER A 136 9.67 12.23 -0.53
C SER A 136 8.50 11.25 -0.57
N ARG A 137 8.48 10.30 0.35
CA ARG A 137 7.45 9.30 0.56
C ARG A 137 6.73 9.57 1.89
N PRO A 138 5.48 10.04 1.86
CA PRO A 138 4.72 10.19 3.10
C PRO A 138 4.55 8.87 3.84
N LEU A 139 4.81 8.88 5.14
CA LEU A 139 4.58 7.76 6.05
C LEU A 139 3.48 8.15 7.04
N SER A 140 2.60 7.20 7.37
CA SER A 140 1.50 7.36 8.32
C SER A 140 1.66 6.50 9.58
N ASP A 141 2.46 5.45 9.46
CA ASP A 141 2.58 4.36 10.42
C ASP A 141 3.97 3.74 10.38
N VAL A 142 4.26 2.94 11.39
CA VAL A 142 5.42 2.05 11.45
C VAL A 142 4.93 0.61 11.38
N ASP A 143 5.32 -0.09 10.33
CA ASP A 143 5.06 -1.52 10.19
C ASP A 143 6.25 -2.32 10.74
N ALA A 144 6.03 -3.09 11.79
CA ALA A 144 7.04 -3.91 12.44
C ALA A 144 6.67 -5.39 12.36
N LEU A 145 7.44 -6.20 11.63
CA LEU A 145 7.28 -7.64 11.56
C LEU A 145 8.12 -8.29 12.64
N VAL A 146 7.52 -9.20 13.40
CA VAL A 146 8.18 -9.97 14.45
C VAL A 146 7.90 -11.46 14.31
N PRO A 147 8.61 -12.36 15.01
CA PRO A 147 8.24 -13.77 15.09
C PRO A 147 6.80 -13.91 15.59
N ARG A 148 6.05 -14.82 14.98
CA ARG A 148 4.61 -14.97 15.21
C ARG A 148 4.24 -15.21 16.67
N ASP A 149 5.04 -16.03 17.36
CA ASP A 149 4.87 -16.39 18.75
C ASP A 149 5.26 -15.26 19.71
N ALA A 150 6.15 -14.35 19.30
CA ALA A 150 6.60 -13.22 20.10
C ALA A 150 5.75 -11.95 19.91
N ALA A 151 4.90 -11.89 18.89
CA ALA A 151 4.16 -10.68 18.53
C ALA A 151 3.30 -10.15 19.69
N ARG A 152 2.57 -11.03 20.37
CA ARG A 152 1.70 -10.63 21.50
C ARG A 152 2.52 -10.13 22.68
N ARG A 153 3.65 -10.78 22.99
CA ARG A 153 4.55 -10.36 24.08
C ARG A 153 5.10 -8.95 23.84
N LEU A 154 5.54 -8.64 22.62
CA LEU A 154 5.99 -7.29 22.29
C LEU A 154 4.86 -6.26 22.40
N GLN A 155 3.66 -6.59 21.93
CA GLN A 155 2.51 -5.69 22.03
C GLN A 155 2.14 -5.39 23.49
N GLU A 156 2.09 -6.39 24.34
CA GLU A 156 1.82 -6.25 25.78
C GLU A 156 2.89 -5.40 26.47
N GLU A 157 4.16 -5.60 26.12
CA GLU A 157 5.26 -4.78 26.67
C GLU A 157 5.12 -3.30 26.26
N LEU A 158 4.78 -3.01 25.00
CA LEU A 158 4.53 -1.65 24.55
C LEU A 158 3.31 -1.02 25.26
N VAL A 159 2.25 -1.80 25.51
CA VAL A 159 1.09 -1.33 26.28
C VAL A 159 1.48 -0.99 27.73
N THR A 160 2.33 -1.78 28.38
CA THR A 160 2.83 -1.45 29.74
C THR A 160 3.64 -0.15 29.78
N ARG A 161 4.22 0.25 28.63
CA ARG A 161 4.94 1.52 28.44
C ARG A 161 4.02 2.69 28.04
N GLY A 162 2.70 2.51 28.17
CA GLY A 162 1.71 3.57 27.95
C GLY A 162 1.21 3.71 26.52
N TRP A 163 1.50 2.74 25.63
CA TRP A 163 0.89 2.71 24.30
C TRP A 163 -0.53 2.17 24.40
N ARG A 164 -1.41 2.62 23.51
CA ARG A 164 -2.83 2.24 23.54
C ARG A 164 -3.18 1.34 22.37
N GLU A 165 -3.64 0.13 22.65
CA GLU A 165 -4.18 -0.78 21.65
C GLU A 165 -5.50 -0.24 21.09
N ALA A 166 -5.65 -0.27 19.77
CA ALA A 166 -6.91 0.09 19.11
C ALA A 166 -7.97 -0.99 19.35
N ASP A 167 -9.23 -0.57 19.50
CA ASP A 167 -10.37 -1.49 19.60
C ASP A 167 -10.70 -2.09 18.22
N LEU A 168 -9.84 -2.99 17.76
CA LEU A 168 -9.97 -3.72 16.50
C LEU A 168 -9.60 -5.20 16.75
N PRO A 169 -10.31 -6.14 16.10
CA PRO A 169 -9.94 -7.55 16.22
C PRO A 169 -8.57 -7.80 15.55
N PRO A 170 -7.77 -8.71 16.10
CA PRO A 170 -6.54 -9.15 15.46
C PRO A 170 -6.87 -9.87 14.14
N SER A 171 -6.00 -9.73 13.14
CA SER A 171 -6.04 -10.51 11.90
C SER A 171 -5.03 -11.65 11.94
N GLU A 172 -5.06 -12.56 10.94
CA GLU A 172 -4.07 -13.63 10.85
C GLU A 172 -2.63 -13.13 10.71
N HIS A 173 -2.43 -11.95 10.14
CA HIS A 173 -1.12 -11.39 9.81
C HIS A 173 -0.70 -10.23 10.69
N GLN A 174 -1.60 -9.64 11.48
CA GLN A 174 -1.38 -8.39 12.21
C GLN A 174 -2.19 -8.37 13.51
N LEU A 175 -1.62 -7.82 14.56
CA LEU A 175 -2.32 -7.48 15.80
C LEU A 175 -3.07 -6.15 15.67
N PRO A 176 -3.97 -5.81 16.62
CA PRO A 176 -4.58 -4.49 16.63
C PRO A 176 -3.51 -3.40 16.65
N PRO A 177 -3.67 -2.31 15.86
CA PRO A 177 -2.71 -1.22 15.85
C PRO A 177 -2.49 -0.60 17.23
N LEU A 178 -1.27 -0.16 17.50
CA LEU A 178 -0.90 0.58 18.69
C LEU A 178 -0.79 2.07 18.38
N HIS A 179 -1.35 2.91 19.25
CA HIS A 179 -1.19 4.34 19.22
C HIS A 179 -0.10 4.73 20.22
N HIS A 180 0.99 5.33 19.73
CA HIS A 180 2.00 5.94 20.59
C HIS A 180 1.41 7.18 21.31
N PRO A 181 1.82 7.51 22.55
CA PRO A 181 1.34 8.70 23.25
C PRO A 181 1.53 10.02 22.47
N ALA A 182 2.54 10.10 21.62
CA ALA A 182 2.78 11.24 20.73
C ALA A 182 1.98 11.22 19.42
N GLY A 183 1.06 10.26 19.23
CA GLY A 183 0.11 10.20 18.12
C GLY A 183 0.40 9.20 16.99
N PRO A 184 1.65 8.86 16.63
CA PRO A 184 1.92 7.88 15.58
C PRO A 184 1.30 6.50 15.86
N VAL A 185 1.01 5.79 14.76
CA VAL A 185 0.46 4.42 14.78
C VAL A 185 1.57 3.42 14.47
N VAL A 186 1.56 2.29 15.18
CA VAL A 186 2.42 1.14 14.90
C VAL A 186 1.55 -0.08 14.64
N GLU A 187 1.88 -0.80 13.57
CA GLU A 187 1.26 -2.07 13.22
C GLU A 187 2.24 -3.21 13.45
N ILE A 188 1.96 -4.07 14.44
CA ILE A 188 2.76 -5.25 14.71
C ILE A 188 2.26 -6.39 13.83
N HIS A 189 3.07 -6.71 12.82
CA HIS A 189 2.85 -7.83 11.92
C HIS A 189 3.46 -9.09 12.47
N ARG A 190 2.71 -10.19 12.44
CA ARG A 190 3.16 -11.54 12.80
C ARG A 190 3.30 -12.45 11.58
N ALA A 191 3.04 -11.91 10.39
CA ALA A 191 3.29 -12.57 9.11
C ALA A 191 3.21 -11.56 7.96
N LEU A 192 4.02 -11.76 6.93
CA LEU A 192 3.91 -11.06 5.65
C LEU A 192 2.77 -11.68 4.85
N ARG A 193 1.60 -11.07 4.85
CA ARG A 193 0.44 -11.54 4.11
C ARG A 193 0.80 -11.71 2.62
N GLY A 194 0.55 -12.92 2.07
CA GLY A 194 0.80 -13.23 0.67
C GLY A 194 2.27 -13.52 0.32
N VAL A 195 3.22 -13.34 1.23
CA VAL A 195 4.63 -13.68 1.04
C VAL A 195 4.93 -14.99 1.77
N ARG A 196 5.43 -16.00 1.05
CA ARG A 196 5.80 -17.30 1.59
C ARG A 196 7.19 -17.68 1.11
N LEU A 197 7.96 -18.31 1.97
CA LEU A 197 9.22 -18.90 1.58
C LEU A 197 8.99 -20.25 0.89
N ALA A 198 9.88 -20.63 -0.03
CA ALA A 198 9.83 -21.91 -0.69
C ALA A 198 9.83 -23.05 0.35
N GLY A 199 8.95 -24.03 0.16
CA GLY A 199 8.80 -25.18 1.08
C GLY A 199 7.97 -24.88 2.34
N LYS A 200 7.62 -23.61 2.65
CA LYS A 200 6.79 -23.27 3.82
C LYS A 200 5.32 -23.11 3.44
N GLY A 201 4.42 -23.70 4.20
CA GLY A 201 2.97 -23.62 3.98
C GLY A 201 2.34 -22.32 4.48
N ALA A 202 2.96 -21.65 5.47
CA ALA A 202 2.49 -20.44 6.09
C ALA A 202 3.13 -19.19 5.47
N ALA A 203 2.51 -18.02 5.68
CA ALA A 203 3.11 -16.74 5.37
C ALA A 203 4.35 -16.51 6.24
N ALA A 204 5.41 -15.92 5.67
CA ALA A 204 6.68 -15.70 6.35
C ALA A 204 6.52 -14.70 7.52
N ASP A 205 7.22 -14.95 8.61
CA ASP A 205 7.40 -14.01 9.72
C ASP A 205 8.86 -13.52 9.82
N ALA A 206 9.21 -12.77 10.87
CA ALA A 206 10.57 -12.25 11.04
C ALA A 206 11.61 -13.36 11.21
N ALA A 207 11.30 -14.40 11.97
CA ALA A 207 12.20 -15.54 12.16
C ALA A 207 12.48 -16.27 10.83
N ASP A 208 11.46 -16.39 9.99
CA ASP A 208 11.59 -16.99 8.66
C ASP A 208 12.52 -16.16 7.75
N LEU A 209 12.38 -14.83 7.75
CA LEU A 209 13.23 -13.95 6.96
C LEU A 209 14.69 -14.00 7.43
N LEU A 210 14.92 -13.96 8.74
CA LEU A 210 16.25 -14.03 9.33
C LEU A 210 16.93 -15.36 9.03
N ALA A 211 16.24 -16.47 9.26
CA ALA A 211 16.77 -17.81 8.99
C ALA A 211 17.10 -18.04 7.50
N ALA A 212 16.40 -17.33 6.61
CA ALA A 212 16.64 -17.42 5.18
C ALA A 212 17.68 -16.42 4.65
N GLY A 213 18.26 -15.56 5.50
CA GLY A 213 19.16 -14.48 5.09
C GLY A 213 18.47 -13.41 4.25
N LEU A 214 17.18 -13.17 4.50
CA LEU A 214 16.32 -12.24 3.77
C LEU A 214 15.99 -10.97 4.57
N ALA A 215 16.68 -10.77 5.68
CA ALA A 215 16.67 -9.55 6.46
C ALA A 215 18.10 -9.12 6.79
N GLU A 216 18.36 -7.83 6.75
CA GLU A 216 19.65 -7.20 6.97
C GLU A 216 19.55 -6.29 8.21
N PRO A 217 20.65 -6.05 8.97
CA PRO A 217 20.64 -5.09 10.06
C PRO A 217 20.13 -3.72 9.59
N ALA A 218 19.23 -3.10 10.34
CA ALA A 218 18.67 -1.79 10.00
C ALA A 218 19.71 -0.69 10.31
N PRO A 219 20.12 0.14 9.33
CA PRO A 219 21.13 1.17 9.54
C PRO A 219 20.73 2.15 10.67
N GLY A 220 21.62 2.38 11.61
CA GLY A 220 21.42 3.33 12.71
C GLY A 220 20.36 2.94 13.74
N MET A 221 19.82 1.74 13.68
CA MET A 221 18.85 1.21 14.65
C MET A 221 19.51 0.32 15.71
N PRO A 222 18.83 0.02 16.83
CA PRO A 222 19.34 -0.90 17.85
C PRO A 222 19.64 -2.30 17.31
N GLU A 223 20.51 -3.03 18.00
CA GLU A 223 20.78 -4.44 17.71
C GLU A 223 19.50 -5.27 17.75
N GLY A 224 19.38 -6.27 16.85
CA GLY A 224 18.15 -7.06 16.70
C GLY A 224 17.07 -6.37 15.85
N CYS A 225 17.28 -5.12 15.43
CA CYS A 225 16.43 -4.45 14.46
C CYS A 225 16.97 -4.63 13.03
N HIS A 226 16.10 -5.03 12.13
CA HIS A 226 16.41 -5.38 10.74
C HIS A 226 15.48 -4.66 9.77
N VAL A 227 15.87 -4.69 8.49
CA VAL A 227 15.01 -4.36 7.33
C VAL A 227 15.02 -5.56 6.38
N PRO A 228 14.00 -5.75 5.55
CA PRO A 228 14.04 -6.80 4.53
C PRO A 228 15.20 -6.57 3.55
N ALA A 229 15.90 -7.63 3.18
CA ALA A 229 16.83 -7.59 2.05
C ALA A 229 16.12 -7.08 0.79
N PRO A 230 16.82 -6.47 -0.18
CA PRO A 230 16.18 -5.77 -1.32
C PRO A 230 15.12 -6.58 -2.04
N ASP A 231 15.36 -7.86 -2.27
CA ASP A 231 14.40 -8.74 -2.93
C ASP A 231 13.17 -9.00 -2.06
N ALA A 232 13.32 -9.20 -0.73
CA ALA A 232 12.22 -9.36 0.20
C ALA A 232 11.36 -8.12 0.28
N LEU A 233 12.02 -6.96 0.27
CA LEU A 233 11.33 -5.68 0.24
C LEU A 233 10.52 -5.51 -1.04
N ALA A 234 11.12 -5.77 -2.21
CA ALA A 234 10.42 -5.72 -3.50
C ALA A 234 9.20 -6.65 -3.54
N ALA A 235 9.38 -7.91 -3.12
CA ALA A 235 8.28 -8.87 -3.05
C ALA A 235 7.15 -8.40 -2.15
N HIS A 236 7.49 -7.86 -0.96
CA HIS A 236 6.50 -7.34 -0.02
C HIS A 236 5.74 -6.14 -0.60
N LEU A 237 6.43 -5.15 -1.18
CA LEU A 237 5.81 -3.97 -1.79
C LEU A 237 4.85 -4.36 -2.92
N LEU A 238 5.27 -5.27 -3.80
CA LEU A 238 4.44 -5.77 -4.90
C LEU A 238 3.19 -6.50 -4.39
N VAL A 239 3.34 -7.43 -3.45
CA VAL A 239 2.20 -8.16 -2.88
C VAL A 239 1.27 -7.21 -2.13
N HIS A 240 1.82 -6.30 -1.35
CA HIS A 240 1.03 -5.33 -0.61
C HIS A 240 0.16 -4.46 -1.53
N ALA A 241 0.73 -3.91 -2.59
CA ALA A 241 0.01 -3.06 -3.52
C ALA A 241 -0.96 -3.85 -4.43
N LEU A 242 -0.46 -4.91 -5.08
CA LEU A 242 -1.20 -5.61 -6.13
C LEU A 242 -2.18 -6.65 -5.59
N ALA A 243 -1.88 -7.30 -4.46
CA ALA A 243 -2.73 -8.32 -3.89
C ALA A 243 -3.64 -7.82 -2.76
N GLN A 244 -3.18 -6.86 -1.96
CA GLN A 244 -3.92 -6.43 -0.78
C GLN A 244 -4.72 -5.15 -1.00
N HIS A 245 -4.20 -4.20 -1.79
CA HIS A 245 -4.78 -2.85 -1.94
C HIS A 245 -5.29 -2.50 -3.33
N LEU A 246 -5.14 -3.35 -4.33
CA LEU A 246 -5.62 -3.05 -5.68
C LEU A 246 -7.13 -2.70 -5.70
N GLU A 247 -7.91 -3.26 -4.79
CA GLU A 247 -9.36 -2.99 -4.64
C GLU A 247 -9.68 -1.74 -3.83
N VAL A 248 -8.72 -1.21 -3.09
CA VAL A 248 -8.87 -0.01 -2.25
C VAL A 248 -7.72 0.97 -2.58
N PRO A 249 -7.69 1.53 -3.80
CA PRO A 249 -6.60 2.37 -4.28
C PRO A 249 -6.29 3.55 -3.36
N ARG A 250 -7.29 4.09 -2.65
CA ARG A 250 -7.11 5.21 -1.71
C ARG A 250 -6.32 4.84 -0.46
N SER A 251 -6.31 3.57 -0.05
CA SER A 251 -5.51 3.12 1.10
C SER A 251 -4.04 3.03 0.74
N TYR A 252 -3.76 2.61 -0.49
CA TYR A 252 -2.42 2.53 -1.04
C TYR A 252 -2.48 2.81 -2.55
N PRO A 253 -2.31 4.06 -2.97
CA PRO A 253 -2.35 4.40 -4.39
C PRO A 253 -1.33 3.58 -5.19
N LEU A 254 -1.74 3.02 -6.32
CA LEU A 254 -0.86 2.17 -7.13
C LEU A 254 0.36 2.95 -7.64
N LEU A 255 0.24 4.27 -7.85
CA LEU A 255 1.38 5.14 -8.18
C LEU A 255 2.41 5.23 -7.03
N ARG A 256 2.01 4.98 -5.78
CA ARG A 256 2.97 4.84 -4.68
C ARG A 256 3.84 3.60 -4.86
N LEU A 257 3.27 2.47 -5.30
CA LEU A 257 4.07 1.31 -5.67
C LEU A 257 5.10 1.67 -6.74
N ILE A 258 4.69 2.36 -7.81
CA ILE A 258 5.62 2.77 -8.87
C ILE A 258 6.75 3.65 -8.32
N ALA A 259 6.45 4.56 -7.39
CA ALA A 259 7.46 5.36 -6.69
C ALA A 259 8.42 4.47 -5.88
N ASP A 260 7.87 3.54 -5.09
CA ASP A 260 8.65 2.62 -4.26
C ASP A 260 9.56 1.72 -5.12
N LEU A 261 9.08 1.25 -6.30
CA LEU A 261 9.91 0.47 -7.24
C LEU A 261 11.04 1.29 -7.86
N GLN A 262 10.81 2.57 -8.19
CA GLN A 262 11.88 3.47 -8.63
C GLN A 262 12.89 3.73 -7.51
N ASP A 263 12.44 3.87 -6.27
CA ASP A 263 13.28 4.09 -5.11
C ASP A 263 14.14 2.86 -4.76
N LEU A 264 13.77 1.63 -5.21
CA LEU A 264 14.66 0.47 -5.17
C LEU A 264 15.91 0.65 -6.04
N GLY A 265 15.85 1.49 -7.08
CA GLY A 265 16.96 1.78 -7.96
C GLY A 265 17.38 0.60 -8.85
N TRP A 266 16.48 -0.32 -9.16
CA TRP A 266 16.75 -1.50 -9.96
C TRP A 266 16.64 -1.21 -11.46
N ASP A 267 17.60 -1.72 -12.22
CA ASP A 267 17.55 -1.75 -13.67
C ASP A 267 16.75 -2.96 -14.20
N ASP A 268 16.57 -3.03 -15.51
CA ASP A 268 15.82 -4.09 -16.17
C ASP A 268 16.46 -5.47 -15.92
N ALA A 269 17.79 -5.57 -15.90
CA ALA A 269 18.52 -6.82 -15.66
C ALA A 269 18.29 -7.33 -14.23
N ARG A 270 18.25 -6.43 -13.25
CA ARG A 270 17.96 -6.78 -11.85
C ARG A 270 16.52 -7.25 -11.67
N TRP A 271 15.57 -6.62 -12.37
CA TRP A 271 14.17 -7.07 -12.39
C TRP A 271 14.02 -8.45 -13.02
N GLU A 272 14.66 -8.72 -14.15
CA GLU A 272 14.64 -10.05 -14.78
C GLU A 272 15.28 -11.11 -13.86
N ALA A 273 16.39 -10.80 -13.20
CA ALA A 273 17.01 -11.69 -12.23
C ALA A 273 16.08 -11.98 -11.03
N PHE A 274 15.36 -10.97 -10.53
CA PHE A 274 14.35 -11.15 -9.49
C PHE A 274 13.21 -12.07 -9.93
N LEU A 275 12.72 -11.90 -11.16
CA LEU A 275 11.63 -12.71 -11.72
C LEU A 275 12.08 -14.13 -12.10
N ALA A 276 13.33 -14.32 -12.53
CA ALA A 276 13.92 -15.61 -12.88
C ALA A 276 14.45 -16.36 -11.66
N GLY A 277 14.67 -15.67 -10.54
CA GLY A 277 15.24 -16.25 -9.34
C GLY A 277 14.43 -17.43 -8.81
N PRO A 278 15.09 -18.44 -8.19
CA PRO A 278 14.39 -19.53 -7.52
C PRO A 278 13.57 -18.87 -6.40
N HIS A 279 12.29 -18.68 -6.66
CA HIS A 279 11.38 -17.92 -5.80
C HIS A 279 11.35 -18.52 -4.40
N ARG A 280 12.28 -18.08 -3.56
CA ARG A 280 12.23 -18.35 -2.12
C ARG A 280 10.98 -17.71 -1.50
N TRP A 281 10.39 -16.78 -2.20
CA TRP A 281 9.11 -16.13 -1.91
C TRP A 281 8.16 -16.26 -3.08
N VAL A 282 7.25 -17.12 -2.98
CA VAL A 282 6.18 -17.19 -3.95
C VAL A 282 5.05 -16.33 -3.42
N ALA A 283 4.95 -15.12 -3.93
CA ALA A 283 3.68 -14.44 -3.97
C ALA A 283 2.76 -15.24 -4.90
N ARG A 284 2.19 -16.33 -4.41
CA ARG A 284 1.24 -17.15 -5.19
C ARG A 284 0.06 -16.33 -5.70
N ASP A 285 -0.11 -15.13 -5.14
CA ASP A 285 -1.28 -14.30 -5.30
C ASP A 285 -1.06 -13.14 -6.28
N VAL A 286 0.19 -12.87 -6.71
CA VAL A 286 0.49 -11.84 -7.72
C VAL A 286 0.98 -12.53 -9.00
N PRO A 287 0.27 -12.35 -10.13
CA PRO A 287 0.74 -12.88 -11.42
C PRO A 287 2.10 -12.31 -11.78
N ALA A 288 3.02 -13.12 -12.29
CA ALA A 288 4.33 -12.67 -12.74
C ALA A 288 4.22 -11.56 -13.81
N GLU A 289 3.19 -11.61 -14.65
CA GLU A 289 2.86 -10.54 -15.60
C GLU A 289 2.63 -9.19 -14.91
N ALA A 290 1.91 -9.15 -13.80
CA ALA A 290 1.66 -7.91 -13.07
C ALA A 290 2.93 -7.32 -12.46
N VAL A 291 3.87 -8.17 -12.04
CA VAL A 291 5.20 -7.74 -11.55
C VAL A 291 6.02 -7.13 -12.69
N ARG A 292 6.08 -7.81 -13.85
CA ARG A 292 6.76 -7.27 -15.03
C ARG A 292 6.17 -5.94 -15.49
N ASP A 293 4.84 -5.85 -15.53
CA ASP A 293 4.14 -4.64 -15.93
C ASP A 293 4.44 -3.47 -14.97
N ALA A 294 4.50 -3.74 -13.65
CA ALA A 294 4.83 -2.70 -12.67
C ALA A 294 6.29 -2.23 -12.79
N ALA A 295 7.23 -3.16 -12.94
CA ALA A 295 8.64 -2.85 -13.16
C ALA A 295 8.85 -2.07 -14.47
N ALA A 296 8.25 -2.54 -15.57
CA ALA A 296 8.34 -1.89 -16.86
C ALA A 296 7.69 -0.49 -16.85
N LEU A 297 6.54 -0.32 -16.17
CA LEU A 297 5.92 1.00 -16.00
C LEU A 297 6.84 1.95 -15.23
N ALA A 298 7.44 1.49 -14.12
CA ALA A 298 8.38 2.29 -13.35
C ALA A 298 9.59 2.73 -14.20
N ALA A 299 10.16 1.83 -15.00
CA ALA A 299 11.28 2.12 -15.88
C ALA A 299 10.90 3.06 -17.04
N ARG A 300 9.76 2.86 -17.69
CA ARG A 300 9.28 3.72 -18.79
C ARG A 300 9.02 5.15 -18.32
N LEU A 301 8.38 5.31 -17.17
CA LEU A 301 8.17 6.64 -16.57
C LEU A 301 9.51 7.28 -16.18
N ALA A 302 10.47 6.52 -15.61
CA ALA A 302 11.79 7.03 -15.26
C ALA A 302 12.58 7.54 -16.49
N ARG A 303 12.43 6.88 -17.64
CA ARG A 303 13.00 7.33 -18.93
C ARG A 303 12.28 8.55 -19.55
N GLY A 304 11.20 9.02 -18.95
CA GLY A 304 10.46 10.19 -19.42
C GLY A 304 9.47 9.88 -20.54
N GLU A 305 9.05 8.62 -20.71
CA GLU A 305 8.01 8.31 -21.69
C GLU A 305 6.73 9.06 -21.34
N PRO A 306 6.13 9.80 -22.29
CA PRO A 306 4.98 10.65 -21.98
C PRO A 306 3.79 9.83 -21.41
N PRO A 307 3.23 10.24 -20.25
CA PRO A 307 2.12 9.51 -19.65
C PRO A 307 0.89 9.34 -20.53
N ALA A 308 0.65 10.28 -21.46
CA ALA A 308 -0.44 10.19 -22.43
C ALA A 308 -0.21 9.06 -23.44
N VAL A 309 1.04 8.89 -23.92
CA VAL A 309 1.42 7.79 -24.82
C VAL A 309 1.30 6.46 -24.09
N LEU A 310 1.85 6.40 -22.87
CA LEU A 310 1.74 5.23 -22.00
C LEU A 310 0.28 4.83 -21.75
N ALA A 311 -0.57 5.75 -21.34
CA ALA A 311 -1.98 5.45 -21.06
C ALA A 311 -2.78 5.06 -22.31
N GLY A 312 -2.36 5.50 -23.50
CA GLY A 312 -2.96 5.15 -24.79
C GLY A 312 -2.57 3.78 -25.34
N GLY A 313 -1.49 3.17 -24.83
CA GLY A 313 -1.00 1.86 -25.26
C GLY A 313 -1.91 0.69 -24.85
N ASP A 314 -1.71 -0.48 -25.48
CA ASP A 314 -2.46 -1.71 -25.17
C ASP A 314 -1.65 -2.76 -24.41
N ASP A 315 -0.39 -2.46 -24.10
CA ASP A 315 0.49 -3.34 -23.35
C ASP A 315 0.17 -3.38 -21.82
N GLY A 316 0.85 -4.25 -21.09
CA GLY A 316 0.67 -4.44 -19.66
C GLY A 316 0.95 -3.19 -18.83
N PRO A 317 2.10 -2.50 -19.03
CA PRO A 317 2.40 -1.23 -18.37
C PRO A 317 1.34 -0.15 -18.60
N ALA A 318 0.83 0.00 -19.83
CA ALA A 318 -0.26 0.92 -20.15
C ALA A 318 -1.54 0.57 -19.39
N ARG A 319 -1.89 -0.72 -19.38
CA ARG A 319 -3.04 -1.22 -18.62
C ARG A 319 -2.89 -0.91 -17.13
N LEU A 320 -1.71 -1.14 -16.54
CA LEU A 320 -1.45 -0.87 -15.12
C LEU A 320 -1.54 0.62 -14.80
N LEU A 321 -1.02 1.50 -15.68
CA LEU A 321 -1.17 2.95 -15.52
C LEU A 321 -2.65 3.34 -15.54
N ARG A 322 -3.43 2.83 -16.50
CA ARG A 322 -4.89 3.08 -16.52
C ARG A 322 -5.59 2.56 -15.26
N HIS A 323 -5.19 1.41 -14.71
CA HIS A 323 -5.70 0.94 -13.41
C HIS A 323 -5.42 1.94 -12.29
N ALA A 324 -4.19 2.45 -12.22
CA ALA A 324 -3.80 3.43 -11.22
C ALA A 324 -4.64 4.72 -11.34
N LEU A 325 -4.77 5.24 -12.54
CA LEU A 325 -5.48 6.49 -12.81
C LEU A 325 -6.99 6.33 -12.63
N ALA A 326 -7.60 5.31 -13.25
CA ALA A 326 -9.03 5.06 -13.14
C ALA A 326 -9.44 4.71 -11.71
N GLY A 327 -8.64 3.95 -10.97
CA GLY A 327 -8.89 3.64 -9.57
C GLY A 327 -9.05 4.88 -8.69
N GLU A 328 -8.33 5.96 -9.00
CA GLU A 328 -8.43 7.23 -8.30
C GLU A 328 -9.47 8.18 -8.91
N LEU A 329 -9.52 8.28 -10.23
CA LEU A 329 -10.32 9.30 -10.92
C LEU A 329 -11.76 8.85 -11.14
N ASP A 330 -12.02 7.55 -11.39
CA ASP A 330 -13.34 7.01 -11.68
C ASP A 330 -13.93 6.24 -10.49
N GLY A 331 -14.90 6.85 -9.82
CA GLY A 331 -15.63 6.22 -8.71
C GLY A 331 -16.40 4.96 -9.10
N THR A 332 -16.84 4.86 -10.35
CA THR A 332 -17.57 3.70 -10.88
C THR A 332 -16.62 2.53 -11.09
N TYR A 333 -15.44 2.81 -11.65
CA TYR A 333 -14.40 1.79 -11.80
C TYR A 333 -13.89 1.27 -10.46
N ARG A 334 -13.67 2.16 -9.50
CA ARG A 334 -13.29 1.79 -8.13
C ARG A 334 -14.34 0.90 -7.46
N ALA A 335 -15.63 1.19 -7.68
CA ALA A 335 -16.70 0.33 -7.21
C ALA A 335 -16.66 -1.06 -7.87
N ALA A 336 -16.36 -1.13 -9.18
CA ALA A 336 -16.19 -2.38 -9.90
C ALA A 336 -15.00 -3.21 -9.38
N LEU A 337 -13.86 -2.57 -9.08
CA LEU A 337 -12.71 -3.22 -8.45
C LEU A 337 -13.08 -3.86 -7.11
N ARG A 338 -13.81 -3.13 -6.25
CA ARG A 338 -14.28 -3.64 -4.95
C ARG A 338 -15.24 -4.82 -5.11
N TRP A 339 -16.16 -4.74 -6.08
CA TRP A 339 -17.08 -5.83 -6.35
C TRP A 339 -16.36 -7.07 -6.86
N SER A 340 -15.37 -6.92 -7.74
CA SER A 340 -14.58 -8.03 -8.26
C SER A 340 -13.83 -8.78 -7.15
N ALA A 341 -13.44 -8.07 -6.08
CA ALA A 341 -12.83 -8.67 -4.90
C ALA A 341 -13.80 -9.57 -4.13
N ILE A 342 -15.05 -9.16 -4.03
CA ILE A 342 -16.12 -9.91 -3.35
C ILE A 342 -16.60 -11.08 -4.22
N ALA A 343 -16.71 -10.86 -5.54
CA ALA A 343 -17.25 -11.83 -6.50
C ALA A 343 -16.20 -12.83 -7.01
N ALA A 344 -14.92 -12.65 -6.70
CA ALA A 344 -13.86 -13.53 -7.18
C ALA A 344 -14.01 -14.95 -6.61
N PRO A 345 -13.88 -16.00 -7.44
CA PRO A 345 -14.05 -17.36 -7.03
C PRO A 345 -12.90 -17.86 -6.15
N GLY A 346 -13.08 -17.85 -4.84
CA GLY A 346 -12.47 -18.84 -3.96
C GLY A 346 -13.11 -20.22 -4.25
N GLY A 347 -12.41 -21.33 -4.01
CA GLY A 347 -12.95 -22.66 -4.28
C GLY A 347 -14.35 -22.88 -3.67
N VAL A 348 -15.17 -23.70 -4.33
CA VAL A 348 -16.62 -23.83 -4.09
C VAL A 348 -17.00 -24.17 -2.64
N ASP A 349 -16.13 -24.93 -1.95
CA ASP A 349 -16.36 -25.35 -0.55
C ASP A 349 -16.11 -24.25 0.49
N ASP A 350 -15.38 -23.18 0.10
CA ASP A 350 -14.99 -22.08 1.02
C ASP A 350 -15.87 -20.83 0.83
N ARG A 351 -16.64 -20.74 -0.26
CA ARG A 351 -17.43 -19.54 -0.58
C ARG A 351 -18.54 -19.27 0.43
N ARG A 352 -19.27 -20.30 0.86
CA ARG A 352 -20.35 -20.14 1.82
C ARG A 352 -19.82 -19.72 3.18
N THR A 353 -18.72 -20.35 3.61
CA THR A 353 -18.08 -20.05 4.89
C THR A 353 -17.38 -18.68 4.86
N ALA A 354 -16.66 -18.34 3.79
CA ALA A 354 -16.05 -17.03 3.62
C ALA A 354 -17.10 -15.92 3.45
N LEU A 355 -18.19 -16.17 2.72
CA LEU A 355 -19.27 -15.20 2.56
C LEU A 355 -20.02 -15.01 3.87
N LEU A 356 -20.31 -16.10 4.60
CA LEU A 356 -20.95 -16.05 5.91
C LEU A 356 -20.07 -15.32 6.93
N HIS A 357 -18.78 -15.64 6.96
CA HIS A 357 -17.81 -14.97 7.83
C HIS A 357 -17.69 -13.46 7.48
N THR A 358 -17.64 -13.13 6.18
CA THR A 358 -17.61 -11.75 5.71
C THR A 358 -18.89 -11.02 6.06
N LEU A 359 -20.04 -11.65 5.91
CA LEU A 359 -21.34 -11.07 6.30
C LEU A 359 -21.45 -10.89 7.80
N VAL A 360 -21.07 -11.88 8.60
CA VAL A 360 -21.10 -11.79 10.07
C VAL A 360 -20.17 -10.67 10.55
N HIS A 361 -18.92 -10.61 10.05
CA HIS A 361 -18.00 -9.53 10.38
C HIS A 361 -18.45 -8.17 9.82
N ALA A 362 -19.09 -8.14 8.65
CA ALA A 362 -19.62 -6.90 8.10
C ALA A 362 -20.84 -6.37 8.86
N LEU A 363 -21.62 -7.25 9.47
CA LEU A 363 -22.81 -6.90 10.26
C LEU A 363 -22.46 -6.62 11.73
N TRP A 364 -21.48 -7.32 12.30
CA TRP A 364 -21.07 -7.23 13.70
C TRP A 364 -19.76 -6.48 13.85
N LEU A 365 -19.84 -5.16 13.76
CA LEU A 365 -18.68 -4.30 13.90
C LEU A 365 -18.45 -3.95 15.37
N THR A 366 -17.18 -3.85 15.79
CA THR A 366 -16.80 -3.21 17.06
C THR A 366 -17.08 -1.71 17.00
N ASP A 367 -17.13 -1.04 18.15
CA ASP A 367 -17.35 0.41 18.20
C ASP A 367 -16.26 1.15 17.43
N GLY A 368 -14.98 0.75 17.58
CA GLY A 368 -13.87 1.32 16.82
C GLY A 368 -14.00 1.14 15.31
N GLN A 369 -14.54 0.02 14.84
CA GLN A 369 -14.83 -0.20 13.42
C GLN A 369 -15.96 0.70 12.91
N ILE A 370 -17.00 0.91 13.70
CA ILE A 370 -18.10 1.82 13.39
C ILE A 370 -17.58 3.24 13.26
N GLU A 371 -16.80 3.70 14.22
CA GLU A 371 -16.18 5.03 14.20
C GLU A 371 -15.26 5.23 12.99
N ARG A 372 -14.50 4.23 12.62
CA ARG A 372 -13.63 4.28 11.43
C ARG A 372 -14.40 4.39 10.12
N ILE A 373 -15.59 3.77 10.03
CA ILE A 373 -16.41 3.73 8.80
C ILE A 373 -17.33 4.94 8.68
N TYR A 374 -17.94 5.35 9.78
CA TYR A 374 -19.00 6.37 9.81
C TYR A 374 -18.60 7.66 10.52
N GLY A 375 -17.43 7.69 11.16
CA GLY A 375 -17.02 8.73 12.09
C GLY A 375 -17.55 8.49 13.51
N PRO A 376 -16.98 9.21 14.51
CA PRO A 376 -17.40 9.04 15.92
C PRO A 376 -18.85 9.50 16.10
N PRO A 377 -19.75 8.62 16.55
CA PRO A 377 -21.13 9.00 16.82
C PRO A 377 -21.22 9.87 18.07
N ARG A 378 -22.17 10.80 18.07
CA ARG A 378 -22.36 11.78 19.16
C ARG A 378 -22.86 11.15 20.48
N SER A 379 -23.31 9.89 20.48
CA SER A 379 -23.88 9.23 21.65
C SER A 379 -23.87 7.71 21.52
N ARG A 380 -24.07 6.98 22.63
CA ARG A 380 -24.26 5.52 22.63
C ARG A 380 -25.45 5.07 21.77
N LEU A 381 -26.54 5.84 21.74
CA LEU A 381 -27.68 5.59 20.85
C LEU A 381 -27.28 5.72 19.38
N GLY A 382 -26.35 6.63 19.05
CA GLY A 382 -25.78 6.77 17.72
C GLY A 382 -25.03 5.52 17.24
N HIS A 383 -24.27 4.85 18.12
CA HIS A 383 -23.63 3.57 17.80
C HIS A 383 -24.65 2.48 17.44
N TRP A 384 -25.74 2.36 18.22
CA TRP A 384 -26.81 1.40 17.94
C TRP A 384 -27.55 1.72 16.64
N ALA A 385 -27.85 2.99 16.37
CA ALA A 385 -28.46 3.43 15.12
C ALA A 385 -27.58 3.08 13.91
N LEU A 386 -26.26 3.28 13.97
CA LEU A 386 -25.33 2.92 12.91
C LEU A 386 -25.24 1.40 12.72
N ARG A 387 -25.32 0.59 13.79
CA ARG A 387 -25.37 -0.87 13.68
C ARG A 387 -26.62 -1.34 12.96
N LEU A 388 -27.79 -0.79 13.29
CA LEU A 388 -29.03 -1.10 12.61
C LEU A 388 -29.06 -0.61 11.15
N TRP A 389 -28.42 0.52 10.86
CA TRP A 389 -28.26 1.05 9.51
C TRP A 389 -27.31 0.21 8.64
N ARG A 390 -26.35 -0.47 9.24
CA ARG A 390 -25.28 -1.18 8.53
C ARG A 390 -25.76 -2.20 7.49
N PRO A 391 -26.76 -3.07 7.73
CA PRO A 391 -27.28 -3.99 6.71
C PRO A 391 -27.80 -3.27 5.46
N PHE A 392 -28.49 -2.15 5.64
CA PHE A 392 -29.02 -1.34 4.54
C PHE A 392 -27.88 -0.65 3.76
N ASP A 393 -26.90 -0.11 4.45
CA ASP A 393 -25.70 0.47 3.84
C ASP A 393 -24.94 -0.56 3.00
N LEU A 394 -24.77 -1.78 3.51
CA LEU A 394 -24.14 -2.88 2.78
C LEU A 394 -24.93 -3.29 1.54
N LEU A 395 -26.25 -3.38 1.65
CA LEU A 395 -27.13 -3.69 0.51
C LEU A 395 -27.03 -2.61 -0.56
N LEU A 396 -27.13 -1.34 -0.18
CA LEU A 396 -27.01 -0.20 -1.10
C LEU A 396 -25.64 -0.16 -1.78
N ARG A 397 -24.57 -0.41 -1.03
CA ARG A 397 -23.20 -0.51 -1.61
C ARG A 397 -23.08 -1.71 -2.53
N GLY A 398 -23.65 -2.87 -2.16
CA GLY A 398 -23.68 -4.08 -2.97
C GLY A 398 -24.37 -3.84 -4.31
N VAL A 399 -25.55 -3.23 -4.33
CA VAL A 399 -26.28 -2.87 -5.55
C VAL A 399 -25.45 -1.89 -6.41
N ARG A 400 -24.90 -0.83 -5.82
CA ARG A 400 -24.07 0.14 -6.52
C ARG A 400 -22.83 -0.50 -7.14
N TYR A 401 -22.14 -1.36 -6.40
CA TYR A 401 -20.93 -2.04 -6.86
C TYR A 401 -21.24 -3.07 -7.94
N GLY A 402 -22.34 -3.83 -7.77
CA GLY A 402 -22.79 -4.80 -8.77
C GLY A 402 -23.18 -4.11 -10.09
N ALA A 403 -23.91 -3.01 -10.02
CA ALA A 403 -24.27 -2.23 -11.22
C ALA A 403 -23.03 -1.61 -11.90
N ALA A 404 -22.06 -1.13 -11.13
CA ALA A 404 -20.80 -0.63 -11.66
C ALA A 404 -20.00 -1.73 -12.35
N TRP A 405 -19.88 -2.90 -11.71
CA TRP A 405 -19.18 -4.06 -12.25
C TRP A 405 -19.82 -4.56 -13.55
N SER A 406 -21.14 -4.67 -13.59
CA SER A 406 -21.88 -5.07 -14.80
C SER A 406 -21.63 -4.12 -15.97
N ARG A 407 -21.64 -2.80 -15.71
CA ARG A 407 -21.33 -1.79 -16.74
C ARG A 407 -19.91 -1.93 -17.32
N HIS A 408 -18.91 -2.20 -16.47
CA HIS A 408 -17.54 -2.40 -16.93
C HIS A 408 -17.33 -3.76 -17.63
N ARG A 409 -18.10 -4.78 -17.28
CA ARG A 409 -18.05 -6.10 -17.93
C ARG A 409 -18.73 -6.11 -19.30
N LEU A 410 -19.82 -5.38 -19.46
CA LEU A 410 -20.59 -5.31 -20.71
C LEU A 410 -19.96 -4.39 -21.77
N ARG A 411 -18.98 -3.58 -21.41
CA ARG A 411 -18.19 -2.76 -22.36
C ARG A 411 -17.06 -3.54 -23.05
N ARG A 412 -17.08 -4.86 -22.93
CA ARG A 412 -16.24 -5.78 -23.70
C ARG A 412 -16.92 -6.10 -25.03
#